data_4964a51229be15d8f76582e7da82cbdb
#
_entry.id   4964a51229be15d8f76582e7da82cbdb
#
_cell.length_a   1.000
_cell.length_b   1.000
_cell.length_c   1.000
_cell.angle_alpha   90.00
_cell.angle_beta   90.00
_cell.angle_gamma   90.00
#
_symmetry.space_group_name_H-M   'P 1'
#
loop_
_entity.id
_entity.type
_entity.pdbx_description
1 polymer ?
#
loop_
_entity_poly.entity_id
_entity_poly.type
_entity_poly.pdbx_seq_one_letter_code
_entity_poly.pdbx_strand_id
1 'polypeptide(L)'
;SKGKSMEEAMPKVFSKLKKILLLLEKHYKDMQDVEFTVENSKLWMLQTRSGKRTAKSAVKIAVDMVKERLISKKEAVMRVDPNSLDTLLHPTLDESKEIKTIAKGLPASPGATSGKVVFTSDEAERLNGMMQDTILVRVETSPEDIHGMHAAKGILTARGGMTSHA
;
A
#
# COMPACT_ATOMS: atom_id res chain seq x y z
N SER A 1 -15.30 -15.18 -17.76
CA SER A 1 -16.59 -14.58 -18.15
C SER A 1 -16.85 -13.36 -17.29
N LYS A 2 -16.96 -12.17 -17.91
CA LYS A 2 -17.41 -10.98 -17.21
C LYS A 2 -18.90 -11.17 -16.89
N GLY A 3 -19.23 -11.56 -15.66
CA GLY A 3 -20.60 -11.59 -15.18
C GLY A 3 -21.22 -10.18 -15.19
N LYS A 4 -22.54 -10.09 -15.21
CA LYS A 4 -23.26 -8.81 -15.05
C LYS A 4 -22.92 -8.22 -13.68
N SER A 5 -22.76 -6.91 -13.62
CA SER A 5 -22.63 -6.19 -12.33
C SER A 5 -23.91 -6.34 -11.51
N MET A 6 -23.83 -6.11 -10.20
CA MET A 6 -25.03 -6.10 -9.34
C MET A 6 -26.03 -5.04 -9.78
N GLU A 7 -25.56 -3.90 -10.28
CA GLU A 7 -26.40 -2.83 -10.80
C GLU A 7 -27.24 -3.29 -12.00
N GLU A 8 -26.64 -4.07 -12.91
CA GLU A 8 -27.32 -4.62 -14.07
C GLU A 8 -28.24 -5.80 -13.73
N ALA A 9 -27.79 -6.67 -12.82
CA ALA A 9 -28.53 -7.87 -12.45
C ALA A 9 -29.71 -7.61 -11.49
N MET A 10 -29.55 -6.65 -10.56
CA MET A 10 -30.50 -6.37 -9.50
C MET A 10 -30.61 -4.85 -9.21
N PRO A 11 -31.06 -4.04 -10.18
CA PRO A 11 -30.98 -2.57 -10.09
C PRO A 11 -31.73 -1.99 -8.89
N LYS A 12 -32.88 -2.55 -8.52
CA LYS A 12 -33.66 -2.09 -7.34
C LYS A 12 -32.91 -2.36 -6.02
N VAL A 13 -32.30 -3.53 -5.90
CA VAL A 13 -31.50 -3.92 -4.72
C VAL A 13 -30.25 -3.06 -4.64
N PHE A 14 -29.55 -2.86 -5.76
CA PHE A 14 -28.38 -2.00 -5.84
C PHE A 14 -28.69 -0.55 -5.47
N SER A 15 -29.80 0.01 -5.97
CA SER A 15 -30.23 1.36 -5.58
C SER A 15 -30.49 1.49 -4.07
N LYS A 16 -31.07 0.46 -3.45
CA LYS A 16 -31.28 0.40 -1.99
C LYS A 16 -29.95 0.31 -1.24
N LEU A 17 -29.06 -0.56 -1.69
CA LEU A 17 -27.71 -0.69 -1.12
C LEU A 17 -26.97 0.66 -1.17
N LYS A 18 -26.94 1.32 -2.31
CA LYS A 18 -26.29 2.62 -2.49
C LYS A 18 -26.81 3.68 -1.50
N LYS A 19 -28.13 3.73 -1.28
CA LYS A 19 -28.72 4.65 -0.28
C LYS A 19 -28.26 4.33 1.14
N ILE A 20 -28.16 3.05 1.50
CA ILE A 20 -27.68 2.63 2.82
C ILE A 20 -26.20 2.97 3.00
N LEU A 21 -25.36 2.72 1.98
CA LEU A 21 -23.92 3.07 2.02
C LEU A 21 -23.72 4.56 2.28
N LEU A 22 -24.43 5.42 1.54
CA LEU A 22 -24.37 6.87 1.74
C LEU A 22 -24.86 7.30 3.12
N LEU A 23 -25.91 6.64 3.65
CA LEU A 23 -26.41 6.90 4.99
C LEU A 23 -25.38 6.54 6.07
N LEU A 24 -24.73 5.37 5.94
CA LEU A 24 -23.70 4.91 6.87
C LEU A 24 -22.49 5.82 6.86
N GLU A 25 -21.99 6.18 5.68
CA GLU A 25 -20.87 7.08 5.52
C GLU A 25 -21.15 8.46 6.14
N LYS A 26 -22.33 9.02 5.90
CA LYS A 26 -22.76 10.27 6.51
C LYS A 26 -22.93 10.18 8.04
N HIS A 27 -23.43 9.04 8.54
CA HIS A 27 -23.65 8.82 9.97
C HIS A 27 -22.33 8.69 10.72
N TYR A 28 -21.44 7.82 10.25
CA TYR A 28 -20.13 7.57 10.86
C TYR A 28 -19.08 8.62 10.50
N LYS A 29 -19.36 9.45 9.50
CA LYS A 29 -18.41 10.41 8.93
C LYS A 29 -17.08 9.76 8.54
N ASP A 30 -17.15 8.51 8.06
CA ASP A 30 -15.99 7.72 7.64
C ASP A 30 -16.38 6.66 6.64
N MET A 31 -15.41 6.22 5.81
CA MET A 31 -15.59 5.12 4.87
C MET A 31 -15.95 3.83 5.64
N GLN A 32 -17.00 3.18 5.21
CA GLN A 32 -17.49 1.97 5.84
C GLN A 32 -17.26 0.74 4.97
N ASP A 33 -16.75 -0.31 5.59
CA ASP A 33 -16.73 -1.66 5.07
C ASP A 33 -18.02 -2.35 5.52
N VAL A 34 -18.79 -2.90 4.58
CA VAL A 34 -20.11 -3.46 4.87
C VAL A 34 -20.22 -4.90 4.38
N GLU A 35 -20.91 -5.69 5.17
CA GLU A 35 -21.31 -7.04 4.81
C GLU A 35 -22.82 -7.08 4.61
N PHE A 36 -23.27 -7.67 3.51
CA PHE A 36 -24.70 -7.79 3.20
C PHE A 36 -24.99 -9.08 2.43
N THR A 37 -26.23 -9.49 2.42
CA THR A 37 -26.72 -10.56 1.55
C THR A 37 -28.01 -10.17 0.87
N VAL A 38 -28.34 -10.88 -0.20
CA VAL A 38 -29.60 -10.71 -0.93
C VAL A 38 -30.32 -12.04 -0.99
N GLU A 39 -31.51 -12.08 -0.44
CA GLU A 39 -32.39 -13.23 -0.46
C GLU A 39 -33.76 -12.83 -0.96
N ASN A 40 -34.31 -13.57 -1.93
CA ASN A 40 -35.62 -13.30 -2.53
C ASN A 40 -35.79 -11.82 -2.95
N SER A 41 -34.77 -11.24 -3.61
CA SER A 41 -34.73 -9.83 -4.02
C SER A 41 -34.81 -8.82 -2.87
N LYS A 42 -34.61 -9.26 -1.62
CA LYS A 42 -34.54 -8.42 -0.43
C LYS A 42 -33.10 -8.29 0.03
N LEU A 43 -32.68 -7.04 0.29
CA LEU A 43 -31.37 -6.72 0.84
C LEU A 43 -31.39 -6.85 2.36
N TRP A 44 -30.39 -7.55 2.89
CA TRP A 44 -30.11 -7.68 4.32
C TRP A 44 -28.74 -7.17 4.61
N MET A 45 -28.63 -6.17 5.49
CA MET A 45 -27.33 -5.71 6.00
C MET A 45 -26.95 -6.58 7.20
N LEU A 46 -25.73 -7.10 7.18
CA LEU A 46 -25.24 -8.02 8.21
C LEU A 46 -24.29 -7.31 9.16
N GLN A 47 -23.35 -6.51 8.63
CA GLN A 47 -22.34 -5.84 9.44
C GLN A 47 -21.88 -4.56 8.75
N THR A 48 -21.47 -3.58 9.56
CA THR A 48 -20.70 -2.41 9.13
C THR A 48 -19.55 -2.17 10.11
N ARG A 49 -18.41 -1.71 9.57
CA ARG A 49 -17.22 -1.34 10.35
C ARG A 49 -16.43 -0.27 9.60
N SER A 50 -15.58 0.47 10.31
CA SER A 50 -14.63 1.37 9.66
C SER A 50 -13.68 0.57 8.76
N GLY A 51 -13.59 0.96 7.50
CA GLY A 51 -12.81 0.25 6.50
C GLY A 51 -11.31 0.35 6.77
N LYS A 52 -10.62 -0.80 6.70
CA LYS A 52 -9.15 -0.82 6.70
C LYS A 52 -8.63 -0.15 5.43
N ARG A 53 -7.54 0.58 5.54
CA ARG A 53 -7.00 1.37 4.43
C ARG A 53 -5.48 1.41 4.44
N THR A 54 -4.88 1.45 3.26
CA THR A 54 -3.45 1.74 3.10
C THR A 54 -3.19 3.24 3.34
N ALA A 55 -1.94 3.64 3.53
CA ALA A 55 -1.56 5.05 3.66
C ALA A 55 -2.09 5.91 2.51
N LYS A 56 -1.92 5.45 1.26
CA LYS A 56 -2.43 6.13 0.06
C LYS A 56 -3.95 6.29 0.09
N SER A 57 -4.67 5.23 0.47
CA SER A 57 -6.13 5.27 0.57
C SER A 57 -6.59 6.19 1.70
N ALA A 58 -5.88 6.22 2.85
CA ALA A 58 -6.21 7.09 3.97
C ALA A 58 -6.19 8.57 3.56
N VAL A 59 -5.13 9.01 2.87
CA VAL A 59 -5.01 10.38 2.35
C VAL A 59 -6.13 10.68 1.34
N LYS A 60 -6.35 9.77 0.37
CA LYS A 60 -7.39 9.97 -0.64
C LYS A 60 -8.78 10.09 -0.02
N ILE A 61 -9.14 9.19 0.89
CA ILE A 61 -10.43 9.19 1.59
C ILE A 61 -10.61 10.50 2.37
N ALA A 62 -9.59 10.92 3.14
CA ALA A 62 -9.64 12.17 3.89
C ALA A 62 -9.89 13.38 2.99
N VAL A 63 -9.22 13.46 1.83
CA VAL A 63 -9.41 14.54 0.84
C VAL A 63 -10.81 14.49 0.22
N ASP A 64 -11.29 13.32 -0.17
CA ASP A 64 -12.60 13.16 -0.81
C ASP A 64 -13.73 13.52 0.18
N MET A 65 -13.63 13.09 1.44
CA MET A 65 -14.61 13.44 2.49
C MET A 65 -14.67 14.95 2.79
N VAL A 66 -13.55 15.66 2.67
CA VAL A 66 -13.56 17.14 2.76
C VAL A 66 -14.27 17.74 1.55
N LYS A 67 -14.03 17.26 0.33
CA LYS A 67 -14.71 17.72 -0.89
C LYS A 67 -16.22 17.49 -0.81
N GLU A 68 -16.62 16.36 -0.26
CA GLU A 68 -18.02 15.98 -0.03
C GLU A 68 -18.64 16.68 1.18
N ARG A 69 -17.87 17.51 1.89
CA ARG A 69 -18.32 18.25 3.08
C ARG A 69 -18.79 17.36 4.24
N LEU A 70 -18.28 16.15 4.32
CA LEU A 70 -18.58 15.21 5.41
C LEU A 70 -17.73 15.53 6.65
N ILE A 71 -16.49 15.99 6.44
CA ILE A 71 -15.55 16.37 7.51
C ILE A 71 -14.89 17.71 7.18
N SER A 72 -14.33 18.35 8.21
CA SER A 72 -13.52 19.57 8.04
C SER A 72 -12.09 19.24 7.59
N LYS A 73 -11.37 20.23 7.04
CA LYS A 73 -9.94 20.08 6.70
C LYS A 73 -9.11 19.70 7.93
N LYS A 74 -9.42 20.28 9.10
CA LYS A 74 -8.74 19.97 10.35
C LYS A 74 -8.93 18.51 10.75
N GLU A 75 -10.14 18.00 10.68
CA GLU A 75 -10.43 16.60 10.95
C GLU A 75 -9.72 15.67 9.96
N ALA A 76 -9.67 16.03 8.67
CA ALA A 76 -8.97 15.25 7.64
C ALA A 76 -7.48 15.10 7.97
N VAL A 77 -6.82 16.19 8.35
CA VAL A 77 -5.40 16.17 8.75
C VAL A 77 -5.19 15.29 9.99
N MET A 78 -6.08 15.39 11.00
CA MET A 78 -5.96 14.61 12.23
C MET A 78 -6.21 13.10 12.04
N ARG A 79 -6.84 12.69 10.94
CA ARG A 79 -7.15 11.27 10.65
C ARG A 79 -6.04 10.53 9.92
N VAL A 80 -5.10 11.25 9.33
CA VAL A 80 -3.96 10.66 8.62
C VAL A 80 -2.81 10.50 9.60
N ASP A 81 -2.36 9.24 9.80
CA ASP A 81 -1.20 8.95 10.62
C ASP A 81 0.07 9.50 9.95
N PRO A 82 0.82 10.42 10.61
CA PRO A 82 2.05 10.98 10.06
C PRO A 82 3.09 9.91 9.69
N ASN A 83 3.21 8.85 10.48
CA ASN A 83 4.16 7.77 10.21
C ASN A 83 3.83 7.01 8.91
N SER A 84 2.54 6.93 8.57
CA SER A 84 2.12 6.31 7.32
C SER A 84 2.46 7.14 6.08
N LEU A 85 2.65 8.46 6.24
CA LEU A 85 3.01 9.35 5.12
C LEU A 85 4.43 9.10 4.62
N ASP A 86 5.34 8.69 5.50
CA ASP A 86 6.72 8.39 5.14
C ASP A 86 6.78 7.33 4.03
N THR A 87 5.93 6.31 4.11
CA THR A 87 5.84 5.28 3.07
C THR A 87 5.42 5.81 1.70
N LEU A 88 4.71 6.94 1.64
CA LEU A 88 4.26 7.58 0.40
C LEU A 88 5.34 8.43 -0.27
N LEU A 89 6.40 8.77 0.46
CA LEU A 89 7.53 9.55 -0.05
C LEU A 89 8.56 8.68 -0.78
N HIS A 90 8.46 7.37 -0.62
CA HIS A 90 9.36 6.42 -1.26
C HIS A 90 8.81 5.95 -2.62
N PRO A 91 9.69 5.62 -3.58
CA PRO A 91 9.30 5.01 -4.84
C PRO A 91 8.49 3.73 -4.61
N THR A 92 7.46 3.51 -5.40
CA THR A 92 6.61 2.32 -5.37
C THR A 92 6.60 1.63 -6.73
N LEU A 93 6.24 0.36 -6.75
CA LEU A 93 6.02 -0.37 -7.99
C LEU A 93 4.76 0.15 -8.70
N ASP A 94 4.80 0.17 -10.02
CA ASP A 94 3.63 0.50 -10.84
C ASP A 94 2.68 -0.70 -10.90
N GLU A 95 1.61 -0.64 -10.10
CA GLU A 95 0.60 -1.69 -10.00
C GLU A 95 -0.19 -1.93 -11.31
N SER A 96 -0.09 -1.02 -12.28
CA SER A 96 -0.73 -1.20 -13.59
C SER A 96 -0.03 -2.23 -14.47
N LYS A 97 1.21 -2.61 -14.12
CA LYS A 97 2.04 -3.57 -14.85
C LYS A 97 2.02 -4.94 -14.16
N GLU A 98 1.88 -5.97 -14.95
CA GLU A 98 2.04 -7.34 -14.45
C GLU A 98 3.51 -7.59 -14.09
N ILE A 99 3.80 -7.71 -12.79
CA ILE A 99 5.15 -7.98 -12.29
C ILE A 99 5.21 -9.42 -11.79
N LYS A 100 6.07 -10.22 -12.43
CA LYS A 100 6.31 -11.59 -11.98
C LYS A 100 7.13 -11.59 -10.70
N THR A 101 6.51 -11.95 -9.58
CA THR A 101 7.20 -12.13 -8.29
C THR A 101 8.09 -13.39 -8.35
N ILE A 102 9.39 -13.23 -8.10
CA ILE A 102 10.36 -14.33 -8.06
C ILE A 102 10.46 -14.90 -6.64
N ALA A 103 10.50 -14.02 -5.63
CA ALA A 103 10.59 -14.40 -4.23
C ALA A 103 9.93 -13.35 -3.35
N LYS A 104 9.68 -13.70 -2.08
CA LYS A 104 9.21 -12.76 -1.04
C LYS A 104 10.19 -12.76 0.11
N GLY A 105 10.51 -11.57 0.61
CA GLY A 105 11.36 -11.36 1.78
C GLY A 105 10.68 -10.50 2.84
N LEU A 106 11.32 -10.36 3.98
CA LEU A 106 10.91 -9.45 5.04
C LEU A 106 11.35 -8.03 4.65
N PRO A 107 10.44 -7.06 4.54
CA PRO A 107 10.80 -5.68 4.25
C PRO A 107 11.42 -5.03 5.49
N ALA A 108 12.66 -4.57 5.40
CA ALA A 108 13.34 -3.85 6.48
C ALA A 108 13.20 -2.32 6.33
N SER A 109 12.98 -1.85 5.11
CA SER A 109 12.82 -0.43 4.78
C SER A 109 11.72 -0.26 3.73
N PRO A 110 10.98 0.85 3.76
CA PRO A 110 9.95 1.13 2.77
C PRO A 110 10.56 1.45 1.40
N GLY A 111 9.75 1.27 0.35
CA GLY A 111 10.09 1.65 -1.00
C GLY A 111 10.39 0.49 -1.94
N ALA A 112 10.55 0.83 -3.21
CA ALA A 112 10.93 -0.09 -4.27
C ALA A 112 12.14 0.48 -5.01
N THR A 113 13.06 -0.38 -5.40
CA THR A 113 14.23 0.02 -6.17
C THR A 113 14.58 -1.04 -7.20
N SER A 114 15.39 -0.66 -8.16
CA SER A 114 15.95 -1.56 -9.17
C SER A 114 17.43 -1.24 -9.40
N GLY A 115 18.20 -2.22 -9.82
CA GLY A 115 19.61 -2.04 -10.09
C GLY A 115 20.27 -3.34 -10.53
N LYS A 116 21.54 -3.24 -10.93
CA LYS A 116 22.36 -4.40 -11.26
C LYS A 116 22.67 -5.18 -9.99
N VAL A 117 22.49 -6.49 -10.02
CA VAL A 117 22.86 -7.36 -8.89
C VAL A 117 24.38 -7.43 -8.76
N VAL A 118 24.87 -7.17 -7.55
CA VAL A 118 26.28 -7.31 -7.16
C VAL A 118 26.39 -8.10 -5.86
N PHE A 119 27.52 -8.79 -5.67
CA PHE A 119 27.73 -9.69 -4.53
C PHE A 119 28.82 -9.22 -3.57
N THR A 120 29.54 -8.16 -3.91
CA THR A 120 30.59 -7.58 -3.08
C THR A 120 30.37 -6.09 -2.88
N SER A 121 30.79 -5.60 -1.73
CA SER A 121 30.70 -4.18 -1.37
C SER A 121 31.57 -3.31 -2.27
N ASP A 122 32.78 -3.79 -2.62
CA ASP A 122 33.68 -3.08 -3.52
C ASP A 122 33.10 -2.92 -4.93
N GLU A 123 32.39 -3.95 -5.43
CA GLU A 123 31.73 -3.86 -6.75
C GLU A 123 30.56 -2.87 -6.71
N ALA A 124 29.79 -2.84 -5.63
CA ALA A 124 28.71 -1.86 -5.46
C ALA A 124 29.27 -0.43 -5.49
N GLU A 125 30.35 -0.17 -4.74
CA GLU A 125 31.00 1.14 -4.70
C GLU A 125 31.57 1.53 -6.06
N ARG A 126 32.28 0.63 -6.72
CA ARG A 126 32.85 0.84 -8.05
C ARG A 126 31.79 1.23 -9.09
N LEU A 127 30.65 0.49 -9.11
CA LEU A 127 29.57 0.76 -10.06
C LEU A 127 28.81 2.04 -9.72
N ASN A 128 28.63 2.36 -8.44
CA ASN A 128 28.08 3.62 -8.00
C ASN A 128 28.93 4.81 -8.47
N GLY A 129 30.25 4.70 -8.41
CA GLY A 129 31.17 5.69 -8.99
C GLY A 129 31.01 5.88 -10.51
N MET A 130 30.42 4.91 -11.21
CA MET A 130 30.05 4.97 -12.63
C MET A 130 28.57 5.38 -12.83
N MET A 131 27.90 5.88 -11.79
CA MET A 131 26.46 6.25 -11.79
C MET A 131 25.53 5.10 -12.19
N GLN A 132 25.92 3.85 -11.88
CA GLN A 132 25.09 2.66 -12.09
C GLN A 132 24.43 2.23 -10.77
N ASP A 133 23.12 2.14 -10.81
CA ASP A 133 22.34 1.66 -9.67
C ASP A 133 22.56 0.16 -9.43
N THR A 134 22.79 -0.23 -8.19
CA THR A 134 23.08 -1.62 -7.82
C THR A 134 22.15 -2.10 -6.70
N ILE A 135 21.94 -3.43 -6.66
CA ILE A 135 21.36 -4.18 -5.55
C ILE A 135 22.47 -5.07 -4.98
N LEU A 136 22.88 -4.79 -3.76
CA LEU A 136 23.87 -5.61 -3.06
C LEU A 136 23.19 -6.86 -2.49
N VAL A 137 23.61 -8.03 -2.95
CA VAL A 137 23.07 -9.32 -2.50
C VAL A 137 24.11 -10.04 -1.67
N ARG A 138 23.79 -10.33 -0.41
CA ARG A 138 24.67 -10.99 0.55
C ARG A 138 23.93 -12.15 1.22
N VAL A 139 24.68 -13.09 1.80
CA VAL A 139 24.08 -14.08 2.72
C VAL A 139 23.63 -13.37 3.99
N GLU A 140 24.50 -12.55 4.54
CA GLU A 140 24.25 -11.63 5.66
C GLU A 140 25.21 -10.44 5.51
N THR A 141 24.89 -9.32 6.11
CA THR A 141 25.74 -8.13 6.11
C THR A 141 26.61 -8.09 7.36
N SER A 142 27.83 -7.57 7.22
CA SER A 142 28.76 -7.30 8.30
C SER A 142 29.11 -5.81 8.37
N PRO A 143 29.73 -5.32 9.46
CA PRO A 143 30.20 -3.93 9.53
C PRO A 143 31.17 -3.56 8.39
N GLU A 144 31.89 -4.52 7.83
CA GLU A 144 32.80 -4.32 6.71
C GLU A 144 32.06 -4.02 5.40
N ASP A 145 30.78 -4.38 5.31
CA ASP A 145 29.96 -4.14 4.12
C ASP A 145 29.39 -2.72 4.05
N ILE A 146 29.57 -1.87 5.08
CA ILE A 146 28.93 -0.55 5.20
C ILE A 146 29.18 0.33 3.97
N HIS A 147 30.38 0.37 3.41
CA HIS A 147 30.66 1.18 2.22
C HIS A 147 29.85 0.74 1.00
N GLY A 148 29.73 -0.58 0.74
CA GLY A 148 28.89 -1.11 -0.32
C GLY A 148 27.40 -0.94 -0.06
N MET A 149 26.95 -1.02 1.21
CA MET A 149 25.59 -0.77 1.60
C MET A 149 25.18 0.69 1.33
N HIS A 150 26.07 1.65 1.58
CA HIS A 150 25.84 3.06 1.24
C HIS A 150 25.83 3.32 -0.27
N ALA A 151 26.65 2.59 -1.01
CA ALA A 151 26.76 2.75 -2.47
C ALA A 151 25.58 2.11 -3.23
N ALA A 152 24.99 1.05 -2.67
CA ALA A 152 23.90 0.32 -3.31
C ALA A 152 22.54 1.04 -3.10
N LYS A 153 21.67 0.98 -4.10
CA LYS A 153 20.29 1.47 -3.97
C LYS A 153 19.36 0.54 -3.18
N GLY A 154 19.73 -0.72 -3.08
CA GLY A 154 19.01 -1.71 -2.30
C GLY A 154 19.92 -2.83 -1.83
N ILE A 155 19.50 -3.46 -0.75
CA ILE A 155 20.24 -4.56 -0.13
C ILE A 155 19.27 -5.73 0.02
N LEU A 156 19.73 -6.91 -0.40
CA LEU A 156 18.99 -8.16 -0.25
C LEU A 156 19.86 -9.16 0.49
N THR A 157 19.37 -9.69 1.60
CA THR A 157 20.09 -10.72 2.35
C THR A 157 19.29 -12.01 2.45
N ALA A 158 19.99 -13.15 2.51
CA ALA A 158 19.38 -14.46 2.74
C ALA A 158 19.07 -14.68 4.23
N ARG A 159 19.83 -14.04 5.12
CA ARG A 159 19.69 -14.09 6.57
C ARG A 159 19.67 -12.67 7.13
N GLY A 160 18.89 -12.47 8.18
CA GLY A 160 18.77 -11.18 8.85
C GLY A 160 17.35 -11.00 9.40
N GLY A 161 17.14 -9.95 10.12
CA GLY A 161 15.87 -9.55 10.70
C GLY A 161 15.77 -8.03 10.75
N MET A 162 14.69 -7.51 11.34
CA MET A 162 14.45 -6.07 11.51
C MET A 162 15.56 -5.33 12.27
N THR A 163 16.41 -6.05 12.98
CA THR A 163 17.53 -5.53 13.78
C THR A 163 18.89 -5.87 13.19
N SER A 164 18.97 -6.38 11.96
CA SER A 164 20.22 -6.61 11.28
C SER A 164 20.83 -5.30 10.75
N HIS A 165 22.09 -5.34 10.32
CA HIS A 165 22.78 -4.17 9.75
C HIS A 165 22.28 -3.81 8.34
N ALA A 166 21.48 -4.68 7.70
CA ALA A 166 20.90 -4.46 6.38
C ALA A 166 19.54 -3.76 6.47
#